data_859d9512f5be7ecb5b678dd3634d83f8
#
_entry.id   859d9512f5be7ecb5b678dd3634d83f8
#
_cell.length_a   1.000
_cell.length_b   1.000
_cell.length_c   1.000
_cell.angle_alpha   90.00
_cell.angle_beta   90.00
_cell.angle_gamma   90.00
#
_symmetry.space_group_name_H-M   'P 1'
#
loop_
_entity.id
_entity.type
_entity.pdbx_description
1 polymer ?
#
loop_
_entity_poly.entity_id
_entity_poly.type
_entity_poly.pdbx_seq_one_letter_code
_entity_poly.pdbx_strand_id
1 'polypeptide(L)'
;KYILYGEEAFLIEDFVNFIRKKLNPAFSEFNFITISQETTDYLDAISKIESVPMMDVQKVIYFPEFMTRNTAKNLWSKKEMEQFVQRVANLSKDTWLIMKIAPEDRKNTIYKALEKICQCLDLKKLTDRELYSYIQYQLNQKKAPLSETMIKQFIKQSGYLGKLSNKTLYDVNSDLDKVVSFLLQKKEIDEHILEQLMSPSDSGTIFDLENHILNGNTKEALRLYQILKLQNKNPEFQLSLLGILSKKIAVYMKSSYLLNQGYSQSKIAKELNVKPFYLTKALSLKKRYSYQESLTILNELNNMDYRYKIGEIPIYMLGELIILTVSKSK
;
A
#
# COMPACT_ATOMS: atom_id res chain seq x y z
N LYS A 1 18.97 -1.90 -18.37
CA LYS A 1 17.59 -1.55 -18.63
C LYS A 1 16.72 -2.32 -17.66
N TYR A 2 15.91 -1.63 -16.83
CA TYR A 2 15.12 -2.24 -15.77
C TYR A 2 13.66 -1.83 -15.87
N ILE A 3 12.78 -2.78 -15.63
CA ILE A 3 11.36 -2.55 -15.40
C ILE A 3 11.07 -2.91 -13.94
N LEU A 4 10.56 -1.94 -13.18
CA LEU A 4 10.19 -2.10 -11.78
C LEU A 4 8.67 -2.13 -11.66
N TYR A 5 8.15 -3.09 -10.93
CA TYR A 5 6.73 -3.17 -10.56
C TYR A 5 6.59 -3.91 -9.23
N GLY A 6 5.46 -3.79 -8.58
CA GLY A 6 5.19 -4.45 -7.31
C GLY A 6 4.49 -3.54 -6.32
N GLU A 7 4.17 -4.12 -5.16
CA GLU A 7 3.38 -3.45 -4.12
C GLU A 7 4.26 -2.66 -3.13
N GLU A 8 5.59 -2.98 -3.08
CA GLU A 8 6.48 -2.39 -2.10
C GLU A 8 7.21 -1.18 -2.67
N ALA A 9 6.62 -0.01 -2.47
CA ALA A 9 7.16 1.25 -2.97
C ALA A 9 8.57 1.56 -2.44
N PHE A 10 8.85 1.19 -1.18
CA PHE A 10 10.18 1.39 -0.59
C PHE A 10 11.27 0.67 -1.38
N LEU A 11 11.04 -0.59 -1.78
CA LEU A 11 12.04 -1.35 -2.56
C LEU A 11 12.28 -0.75 -3.94
N ILE A 12 11.23 -0.17 -4.54
CA ILE A 12 11.35 0.53 -5.83
C ILE A 12 12.26 1.76 -5.66
N GLU A 13 12.01 2.57 -4.64
CA GLU A 13 12.81 3.77 -4.37
C GLU A 13 14.24 3.43 -3.95
N ASP A 14 14.41 2.40 -3.12
CA ASP A 14 15.74 1.94 -2.69
C ASP A 14 16.57 1.47 -3.89
N PHE A 15 15.96 0.70 -4.80
CA PHE A 15 16.64 0.31 -6.05
C PHE A 15 17.03 1.51 -6.90
N VAL A 16 16.14 2.47 -7.11
CA VAL A 16 16.43 3.69 -7.87
C VAL A 16 17.57 4.49 -7.21
N ASN A 17 17.52 4.65 -5.89
CA ASN A 17 18.57 5.32 -5.13
C ASN A 17 19.91 4.56 -5.17
N PHE A 18 19.88 3.23 -5.13
CA PHE A 18 21.08 2.41 -5.28
C PHE A 18 21.75 2.65 -6.63
N ILE A 19 20.98 2.70 -7.71
CA ILE A 19 21.52 3.00 -9.06
C ILE A 19 22.02 4.45 -9.11
N ARG A 20 21.27 5.43 -8.57
CA ARG A 20 21.71 6.83 -8.54
C ARG A 20 23.05 7.03 -7.83
N LYS A 21 23.30 6.31 -6.73
CA LYS A 21 24.56 6.34 -5.98
C LYS A 21 25.78 5.81 -6.77
N LYS A 22 25.57 5.16 -7.94
CA LYS A 22 26.68 4.73 -8.83
C LYS A 22 27.18 5.85 -9.72
N LEU A 23 26.42 6.93 -9.90
CA LEU A 23 26.84 8.12 -10.62
C LEU A 23 27.89 8.88 -9.81
N ASN A 24 28.74 9.64 -10.53
CA ASN A 24 29.68 10.55 -9.90
C ASN A 24 28.90 11.60 -9.06
N PRO A 25 29.12 11.71 -7.74
CA PRO A 25 28.36 12.63 -6.90
C PRO A 25 28.39 14.09 -7.38
N ALA A 26 29.51 14.54 -7.96
CA ALA A 26 29.66 15.91 -8.45
C ALA A 26 28.76 16.24 -9.65
N PHE A 27 28.36 15.22 -10.44
CA PHE A 27 27.57 15.37 -11.66
C PHE A 27 26.28 14.56 -11.67
N SER A 28 25.90 13.97 -10.53
CA SER A 28 24.75 13.09 -10.42
C SER A 28 23.43 13.78 -10.79
N GLU A 29 23.27 15.07 -10.53
CA GLU A 29 22.07 15.84 -10.86
C GLU A 29 21.90 16.02 -12.38
N PHE A 30 23.01 16.13 -13.12
CA PHE A 30 22.98 16.25 -14.59
C PHE A 30 22.79 14.90 -15.27
N ASN A 31 23.22 13.82 -14.62
CA ASN A 31 23.20 12.47 -15.17
C ASN A 31 22.04 11.59 -14.65
N PHE A 32 21.24 12.10 -13.70
CA PHE A 32 20.01 11.45 -13.26
C PHE A 32 18.80 12.23 -13.80
N ILE A 33 18.25 11.76 -14.91
CA ILE A 33 17.20 12.46 -15.66
C ILE A 33 15.87 11.75 -15.43
N THR A 34 14.91 12.47 -14.85
CA THR A 34 13.54 11.96 -14.68
C THR A 34 12.67 12.43 -15.85
N ILE A 35 11.92 11.51 -16.45
CA ILE A 35 11.03 11.76 -17.58
C ILE A 35 9.61 11.34 -17.20
N SER A 36 8.64 12.22 -17.48
CA SER A 36 7.21 11.93 -17.35
C SER A 36 6.54 12.04 -18.73
N GLN A 37 5.83 10.99 -19.13
CA GLN A 37 5.06 10.98 -20.38
C GLN A 37 3.84 11.92 -20.35
N GLU A 38 3.47 12.44 -19.18
CA GLU A 38 2.39 13.44 -19.04
C GLU A 38 2.87 14.86 -19.41
N THR A 39 4.17 15.13 -19.29
CA THR A 39 4.72 16.50 -19.46
C THR A 39 5.84 16.61 -20.48
N THR A 40 6.40 15.48 -20.89
CA THR A 40 7.54 15.42 -21.84
C THR A 40 7.09 14.77 -23.14
N ASP A 41 7.17 15.48 -24.24
CA ASP A 41 6.89 14.90 -25.54
C ASP A 41 7.93 13.86 -25.95
N TYR A 42 7.60 13.08 -26.99
CA TYR A 42 8.42 11.96 -27.41
C TYR A 42 9.82 12.40 -27.89
N LEU A 43 9.92 13.47 -28.66
CA LEU A 43 11.20 13.91 -29.25
C LEU A 43 12.13 14.45 -28.17
N ASP A 44 11.62 15.23 -27.22
CA ASP A 44 12.40 15.70 -26.06
C ASP A 44 12.88 14.53 -25.20
N ALA A 45 12.00 13.55 -24.94
CA ALA A 45 12.37 12.35 -24.20
C ALA A 45 13.50 11.56 -24.89
N ILE A 46 13.40 11.35 -26.21
CA ILE A 46 14.44 10.64 -26.97
C ILE A 46 15.73 11.44 -26.98
N SER A 47 15.70 12.75 -27.16
CA SER A 47 16.89 13.60 -27.09
C SER A 47 17.62 13.42 -25.74
N LYS A 48 16.90 13.41 -24.62
CA LYS A 48 17.46 13.15 -23.29
C LYS A 48 18.02 11.74 -23.14
N ILE A 49 17.33 10.74 -23.69
CA ILE A 49 17.77 9.33 -23.64
C ILE A 49 19.03 9.09 -24.45
N GLU A 50 19.15 9.70 -25.62
CA GLU A 50 20.26 9.52 -26.55
C GLU A 50 21.44 10.49 -26.33
N SER A 51 21.30 11.52 -25.47
CA SER A 51 22.41 12.40 -25.10
C SER A 51 23.55 11.60 -24.45
N VAL A 52 24.76 12.13 -24.48
CA VAL A 52 25.89 11.54 -23.78
C VAL A 52 25.90 11.91 -22.29
N PRO A 53 26.45 11.07 -21.38
CA PRO A 53 26.65 11.45 -19.99
C PRO A 53 27.52 12.71 -19.86
N MET A 54 27.16 13.58 -18.94
CA MET A 54 27.89 14.82 -18.68
C MET A 54 29.02 14.59 -17.67
N MET A 55 30.27 14.60 -18.12
CA MET A 55 31.46 14.42 -17.27
C MET A 55 31.39 13.17 -16.36
N ASP A 56 30.71 12.14 -16.83
CA ASP A 56 30.55 10.85 -16.16
C ASP A 56 30.66 9.73 -17.23
N VAL A 57 30.84 8.49 -16.76
CA VAL A 57 30.83 7.30 -17.62
C VAL A 57 29.44 6.76 -17.86
N GLN A 58 28.48 7.17 -17.06
CA GLN A 58 27.11 6.67 -17.10
C GLN A 58 26.09 7.76 -16.76
N LYS A 59 24.88 7.61 -17.30
CA LYS A 59 23.69 8.37 -16.89
C LYS A 59 22.53 7.43 -16.61
N VAL A 60 21.55 7.94 -15.89
CA VAL A 60 20.30 7.25 -15.52
C VAL A 60 19.13 8.01 -16.09
N ILE A 61 18.29 7.33 -16.83
CA ILE A 61 16.97 7.80 -17.26
C ILE A 61 15.93 7.08 -16.42
N TYR A 62 15.14 7.82 -15.68
CA TYR A 62 14.12 7.28 -14.79
C TYR A 62 12.71 7.73 -15.16
N PHE A 63 11.84 6.76 -15.40
CA PHE A 63 10.41 6.98 -15.54
C PHE A 63 9.71 6.54 -14.24
N PRO A 64 9.29 7.46 -13.37
CA PRO A 64 8.59 7.14 -12.11
C PRO A 64 7.21 6.51 -12.36
N GLU A 65 6.63 6.76 -13.53
CA GLU A 65 5.41 6.15 -14.01
C GLU A 65 5.48 6.02 -15.55
N PHE A 66 5.84 4.82 -16.02
CA PHE A 66 5.88 4.56 -17.47
C PHE A 66 4.56 3.94 -17.92
N MET A 67 3.81 4.70 -18.69
CA MET A 67 2.53 4.28 -19.27
C MET A 67 2.77 3.52 -20.58
N THR A 68 2.31 2.29 -20.64
CA THR A 68 2.41 1.43 -21.83
C THR A 68 1.15 1.52 -22.71
N ARG A 69 0.14 2.23 -22.25
CA ARG A 69 -1.13 2.46 -22.96
C ARG A 69 -1.25 3.91 -23.41
N ASN A 70 -1.91 4.10 -24.55
CA ASN A 70 -2.33 5.43 -24.95
C ASN A 70 -3.55 5.84 -24.11
N THR A 71 -3.33 6.72 -23.16
CA THR A 71 -4.35 7.31 -22.28
C THR A 71 -4.39 8.81 -22.50
N ALA A 72 -5.43 9.48 -22.03
CA ALA A 72 -5.54 10.95 -22.12
C ALA A 72 -4.37 11.69 -21.42
N LYS A 73 -3.67 11.01 -20.52
CA LYS A 73 -2.51 11.55 -19.80
C LYS A 73 -1.18 11.32 -20.51
N ASN A 74 -1.12 10.38 -21.44
CA ASN A 74 0.12 10.02 -22.16
C ASN A 74 0.23 10.87 -23.43
N LEU A 75 1.22 11.75 -23.48
CA LEU A 75 1.49 12.58 -24.66
C LEU A 75 2.02 11.77 -25.86
N TRP A 76 2.50 10.53 -25.63
CA TRP A 76 3.06 9.72 -26.68
C TRP A 76 1.99 8.90 -27.40
N SER A 77 1.98 8.98 -28.71
CA SER A 77 1.14 8.14 -29.57
C SER A 77 1.57 6.67 -29.51
N LYS A 78 0.68 5.78 -29.96
CA LYS A 78 1.00 4.35 -30.06
C LYS A 78 2.23 4.09 -30.95
N LYS A 79 2.36 4.80 -32.06
CA LYS A 79 3.51 4.68 -32.98
C LYS A 79 4.81 5.10 -32.31
N GLU A 80 4.81 6.17 -31.53
CA GLU A 80 5.97 6.64 -30.77
C GLU A 80 6.36 5.67 -29.68
N MET A 81 5.40 5.03 -28.99
CA MET A 81 5.70 3.98 -28.02
C MET A 81 6.33 2.74 -28.69
N GLU A 82 5.88 2.36 -29.90
CA GLU A 82 6.52 1.27 -30.69
C GLU A 82 7.94 1.64 -31.11
N GLN A 83 8.17 2.88 -31.52
CA GLN A 83 9.51 3.40 -31.82
C GLN A 83 10.40 3.44 -30.58
N PHE A 84 9.86 3.83 -29.43
CA PHE A 84 10.58 3.80 -28.15
C PHE A 84 11.11 2.40 -27.83
N VAL A 85 10.32 1.34 -28.01
CA VAL A 85 10.79 -0.04 -27.82
C VAL A 85 12.01 -0.36 -28.67
N GLN A 86 12.02 0.07 -29.95
CA GLN A 86 13.17 -0.14 -30.84
C GLN A 86 14.42 0.64 -30.38
N ARG A 87 14.21 1.88 -29.89
CA ARG A 87 15.31 2.69 -29.31
C ARG A 87 15.88 2.05 -28.06
N VAL A 88 14.99 1.57 -27.16
CA VAL A 88 15.41 0.85 -25.95
C VAL A 88 16.21 -0.41 -26.30
N ALA A 89 15.86 -1.16 -27.34
CA ALA A 89 16.63 -2.32 -27.75
C ALA A 89 18.11 -1.96 -28.06
N ASN A 90 18.31 -0.83 -28.72
CA ASN A 90 19.63 -0.34 -29.19
C ASN A 90 20.28 0.69 -28.24
N LEU A 91 19.76 0.84 -27.03
CA LEU A 91 20.23 1.81 -26.05
C LEU A 91 21.70 1.61 -25.70
N SER A 92 22.49 2.68 -25.69
CA SER A 92 23.92 2.68 -25.34
C SER A 92 24.17 2.08 -23.95
N LYS A 93 25.33 1.47 -23.77
CA LYS A 93 25.74 0.83 -22.51
C LYS A 93 26.02 1.82 -21.38
N ASP A 94 26.25 3.08 -21.71
CA ASP A 94 26.46 4.19 -20.78
C ASP A 94 25.15 4.74 -20.20
N THR A 95 23.99 4.28 -20.70
CA THR A 95 22.67 4.74 -20.26
C THR A 95 21.93 3.63 -19.53
N TRP A 96 21.63 3.88 -18.26
CA TRP A 96 20.77 3.04 -17.45
C TRP A 96 19.33 3.54 -17.53
N LEU A 97 18.45 2.72 -18.06
CA LEU A 97 17.03 3.02 -18.18
C LEU A 97 16.27 2.27 -17.09
N ILE A 98 15.49 3.01 -16.30
CA ILE A 98 14.64 2.48 -15.24
C ILE A 98 13.21 2.95 -15.51
N MET A 99 12.27 2.02 -15.63
CA MET A 99 10.85 2.28 -15.86
C MET A 99 10.04 1.63 -14.76
N LYS A 100 9.32 2.42 -13.96
CA LYS A 100 8.30 1.89 -13.05
C LYS A 100 6.99 1.76 -13.82
N ILE A 101 6.40 0.57 -13.80
CA ILE A 101 5.19 0.25 -14.58
C ILE A 101 4.09 -0.18 -13.62
N ALA A 102 2.89 0.37 -13.80
CA ALA A 102 1.71 -0.01 -13.04
C ALA A 102 1.22 -1.44 -13.41
N PRO A 103 0.63 -2.19 -12.46
CA PRO A 103 0.18 -3.57 -12.71
C PRO A 103 -0.78 -3.72 -13.92
N GLU A 104 -1.67 -2.76 -14.12
CA GLU A 104 -2.62 -2.72 -15.22
C GLU A 104 -1.95 -2.52 -16.59
N ASP A 105 -0.79 -1.91 -16.63
CA ASP A 105 -0.03 -1.65 -17.86
C ASP A 105 0.78 -2.85 -18.36
N ARG A 106 0.90 -3.90 -17.56
CA ARG A 106 1.65 -5.13 -17.90
C ARG A 106 0.96 -6.04 -18.91
N LYS A 107 -0.27 -5.77 -19.30
CA LYS A 107 -1.08 -6.68 -20.14
C LYS A 107 -0.99 -6.39 -21.63
N ASN A 108 -0.38 -5.27 -22.04
CA ASN A 108 -0.39 -4.85 -23.45
C ASN A 108 0.87 -5.25 -24.23
N THR A 109 0.84 -4.98 -25.55
CA THR A 109 1.90 -5.36 -26.48
C THR A 109 3.20 -4.61 -26.24
N ILE A 110 3.15 -3.35 -25.81
CA ILE A 110 4.35 -2.53 -25.53
C ILE A 110 5.09 -3.10 -24.33
N TYR A 111 4.38 -3.42 -23.25
CA TYR A 111 5.00 -4.08 -22.09
C TYR A 111 5.67 -5.40 -22.49
N LYS A 112 4.95 -6.27 -23.22
CA LYS A 112 5.48 -7.57 -23.66
C LYS A 112 6.73 -7.45 -24.55
N ALA A 113 6.83 -6.38 -25.31
CA ALA A 113 8.01 -6.11 -26.12
C ALA A 113 9.18 -5.62 -25.25
N LEU A 114 8.95 -4.72 -24.29
CA LEU A 114 9.94 -4.23 -23.34
C LEU A 114 10.44 -5.34 -22.40
N GLU A 115 9.56 -6.22 -21.94
CA GLU A 115 9.88 -7.36 -21.05
C GLU A 115 10.95 -8.29 -21.66
N LYS A 116 10.98 -8.42 -22.99
CA LYS A 116 11.97 -9.26 -23.70
C LYS A 116 13.38 -8.66 -23.73
N ILE A 117 13.51 -7.35 -23.56
CA ILE A 117 14.77 -6.60 -23.72
C ILE A 117 15.24 -5.91 -22.45
N CYS A 118 14.44 -5.94 -21.38
CA CYS A 118 14.71 -5.35 -20.08
C CYS A 118 14.74 -6.41 -18.99
N GLN A 119 15.49 -6.16 -17.92
CA GLN A 119 15.41 -6.96 -16.70
C GLN A 119 14.21 -6.50 -15.87
N CYS A 120 13.28 -7.43 -15.61
CA CYS A 120 12.08 -7.16 -14.85
C CYS A 120 12.27 -7.53 -13.36
N LEU A 121 11.96 -6.60 -12.46
CA LEU A 121 12.03 -6.80 -11.01
C LEU A 121 10.62 -6.65 -10.41
N ASP A 122 10.12 -7.74 -9.84
CA ASP A 122 8.84 -7.79 -9.14
C ASP A 122 9.07 -7.54 -7.64
N LEU A 123 8.85 -6.29 -7.22
CA LEU A 123 9.15 -5.79 -5.88
C LEU A 123 7.89 -5.89 -5.00
N LYS A 124 7.55 -7.13 -4.64
CA LYS A 124 6.42 -7.49 -3.77
C LYS A 124 6.75 -7.26 -2.30
N LYS A 125 5.72 -7.36 -1.45
CA LYS A 125 5.93 -7.50 -0.01
C LYS A 125 6.85 -8.67 0.28
N LEU A 126 7.80 -8.44 1.18
CA LEU A 126 8.76 -9.46 1.59
C LEU A 126 8.06 -10.61 2.33
N THR A 127 8.52 -11.82 2.09
CA THR A 127 8.17 -12.98 2.89
C THR A 127 8.84 -12.90 4.27
N ASP A 128 8.43 -13.72 5.23
CA ASP A 128 9.02 -13.78 6.58
C ASP A 128 10.56 -13.95 6.54
N ARG A 129 11.03 -14.86 5.70
CA ARG A 129 12.47 -15.12 5.53
C ARG A 129 13.21 -13.91 4.89
N GLU A 130 12.62 -13.30 3.90
CA GLU A 130 13.21 -12.12 3.23
C GLU A 130 13.21 -10.91 4.16
N LEU A 131 12.13 -10.69 4.92
CA LEU A 131 12.06 -9.62 5.91
C LEU A 131 13.09 -9.82 7.04
N TYR A 132 13.28 -11.06 7.51
CA TYR A 132 14.32 -11.37 8.47
C TYR A 132 15.71 -11.00 7.93
N SER A 133 16.03 -11.46 6.72
CA SER A 133 17.32 -11.16 6.07
C SER A 133 17.51 -9.66 5.83
N TYR A 134 16.45 -8.95 5.45
CA TYR A 134 16.44 -7.51 5.26
C TYR A 134 16.76 -6.77 6.57
N ILE A 135 16.05 -7.10 7.65
CA ILE A 135 16.27 -6.47 8.96
C ILE A 135 17.68 -6.74 9.47
N GLN A 136 18.13 -7.99 9.36
CA GLN A 136 19.50 -8.37 9.75
C GLN A 136 20.55 -7.57 8.97
N TYR A 137 20.37 -7.41 7.66
CA TYR A 137 21.24 -6.60 6.82
C TYR A 137 21.25 -5.13 7.28
N GLN A 138 20.10 -4.53 7.52
CA GLN A 138 19.99 -3.14 7.98
C GLN A 138 20.67 -2.92 9.34
N LEU A 139 20.46 -3.84 10.29
CA LEU A 139 21.08 -3.79 11.60
C LEU A 139 22.62 -3.88 11.51
N ASN A 140 23.14 -4.77 10.65
CA ASN A 140 24.58 -4.92 10.43
C ASN A 140 25.18 -3.65 9.81
N GLN A 141 24.53 -3.05 8.82
CA GLN A 141 24.98 -1.78 8.21
C GLN A 141 25.05 -0.65 9.24
N LYS A 142 24.11 -0.61 10.18
CA LYS A 142 24.04 0.42 11.24
C LYS A 142 24.86 0.07 12.49
N LYS A 143 25.59 -1.07 12.48
CA LYS A 143 26.40 -1.57 13.61
C LYS A 143 25.60 -1.71 14.92
N ALA A 144 24.34 -2.10 14.81
CA ALA A 144 23.40 -2.24 15.92
C ALA A 144 22.84 -3.68 15.96
N PRO A 145 23.64 -4.69 16.38
CA PRO A 145 23.22 -6.08 16.33
C PRO A 145 22.09 -6.36 17.32
N LEU A 146 21.12 -7.15 16.89
CA LEU A 146 20.08 -7.75 17.71
C LEU A 146 20.20 -9.27 17.69
N SER A 147 19.77 -9.93 18.78
CA SER A 147 19.68 -11.39 18.79
C SER A 147 18.62 -11.89 17.81
N GLU A 148 18.75 -13.12 17.37
CA GLU A 148 17.78 -13.76 16.47
C GLU A 148 16.36 -13.75 17.05
N THR A 149 16.24 -14.01 18.34
CA THR A 149 14.96 -13.96 19.07
C THR A 149 14.33 -12.58 19.01
N MET A 150 15.13 -11.53 19.21
CA MET A 150 14.64 -10.15 19.16
C MET A 150 14.26 -9.70 17.75
N ILE A 151 14.97 -10.16 16.71
CA ILE A 151 14.58 -9.90 15.31
C ILE A 151 13.22 -10.55 15.00
N LYS A 152 13.01 -11.81 15.40
CA LYS A 152 11.71 -12.49 15.24
C LYS A 152 10.58 -11.79 15.99
N GLN A 153 10.85 -11.32 17.20
CA GLN A 153 9.91 -10.53 17.99
C GLN A 153 9.56 -9.20 17.28
N PHE A 154 10.58 -8.50 16.80
CA PHE A 154 10.41 -7.28 16.02
C PHE A 154 9.52 -7.51 14.79
N ILE A 155 9.77 -8.57 14.00
CA ILE A 155 8.96 -8.94 12.84
C ILE A 155 7.51 -9.16 13.24
N LYS A 156 7.26 -9.93 14.31
CA LYS A 156 5.92 -10.20 14.81
C LYS A 156 5.20 -8.91 15.24
N GLN A 157 5.88 -8.05 15.97
CA GLN A 157 5.32 -6.77 16.47
C GLN A 157 5.14 -5.73 15.37
N SER A 158 5.97 -5.73 14.32
CA SER A 158 5.85 -4.79 13.20
C SER A 158 4.51 -4.89 12.48
N GLY A 159 3.85 -6.05 12.52
CA GLY A 159 2.60 -6.31 11.82
C GLY A 159 2.73 -6.35 10.29
N TYR A 160 3.94 -6.23 9.72
CA TYR A 160 4.16 -6.17 8.27
C TYR A 160 3.64 -7.41 7.53
N LEU A 161 3.83 -8.61 8.11
CA LEU A 161 3.41 -9.89 7.51
C LEU A 161 1.92 -10.19 7.68
N GLY A 162 1.16 -9.34 8.36
CA GLY A 162 -0.26 -9.54 8.56
C GLY A 162 -1.02 -9.58 7.22
N LYS A 163 -1.87 -10.60 7.01
CA LYS A 163 -2.64 -10.79 5.76
C LYS A 163 -3.50 -9.59 5.34
N LEU A 164 -3.85 -8.73 6.27
CA LEU A 164 -4.64 -7.52 6.06
C LEU A 164 -3.86 -6.26 6.44
N SER A 165 -2.57 -6.40 6.64
CA SER A 165 -1.72 -5.28 7.05
C SER A 165 -1.44 -4.35 5.88
N ASN A 166 -1.68 -3.05 6.08
CA ASN A 166 -1.25 -1.99 5.17
C ASN A 166 0.17 -1.50 5.49
N LYS A 167 0.86 -2.14 6.47
CA LYS A 167 2.24 -1.82 6.81
C LYS A 167 3.15 -2.05 5.61
N THR A 168 4.03 -1.12 5.39
CA THR A 168 5.04 -1.10 4.33
C THR A 168 6.44 -1.21 4.93
N LEU A 169 7.46 -1.36 4.11
CA LEU A 169 8.83 -1.29 4.57
C LEU A 169 9.24 0.11 5.07
N TYR A 170 8.52 1.17 4.71
CA TYR A 170 8.70 2.48 5.34
C TYR A 170 8.39 2.43 6.85
N ASP A 171 7.28 1.77 7.21
CA ASP A 171 6.90 1.61 8.62
C ASP A 171 7.92 0.75 9.37
N VAL A 172 8.34 -0.37 8.76
CA VAL A 172 9.36 -1.26 9.32
C VAL A 172 10.68 -0.52 9.55
N ASN A 173 11.14 0.28 8.58
CA ASN A 173 12.37 1.05 8.71
C ASN A 173 12.25 2.15 9.77
N SER A 174 11.11 2.84 9.84
CA SER A 174 10.87 3.84 10.89
C SER A 174 10.97 3.24 12.29
N ASP A 175 10.39 2.06 12.50
CA ASP A 175 10.47 1.35 13.78
C ASP A 175 11.89 0.81 14.02
N LEU A 176 12.56 0.32 12.98
CA LEU A 176 13.95 -0.14 13.05
C LEU A 176 14.91 0.99 13.42
N ASP A 177 14.70 2.20 12.91
CA ASP A 177 15.51 3.38 13.23
C ASP A 177 15.40 3.77 14.71
N LYS A 178 14.22 3.63 15.32
CA LYS A 178 14.03 3.84 16.77
C LYS A 178 14.82 2.81 17.58
N VAL A 179 14.71 1.52 17.19
CA VAL A 179 15.45 0.42 17.82
C VAL A 179 16.96 0.63 17.70
N VAL A 180 17.45 0.97 16.51
CA VAL A 180 18.88 1.28 16.29
C VAL A 180 19.33 2.47 17.13
N SER A 181 18.57 3.55 17.17
CA SER A 181 18.89 4.74 17.95
C SER A 181 18.99 4.43 19.44
N PHE A 182 18.13 3.54 19.95
CA PHE A 182 18.19 3.08 21.33
C PHE A 182 19.42 2.18 21.60
N LEU A 183 19.72 1.22 20.70
CA LEU A 183 20.87 0.35 20.80
C LEU A 183 22.21 1.11 20.83
N LEU A 184 22.31 2.17 20.03
CA LEU A 184 23.51 3.03 20.01
C LEU A 184 23.70 3.82 21.30
N GLN A 185 22.63 4.06 22.07
CA GLN A 185 22.70 4.75 23.37
C GLN A 185 22.79 3.79 24.56
N LYS A 186 22.16 2.61 24.48
CA LYS A 186 22.09 1.59 25.53
C LYS A 186 22.50 0.23 24.96
N LYS A 187 23.30 -0.52 25.69
CA LYS A 187 23.92 -1.75 25.20
C LYS A 187 22.95 -2.93 25.03
N GLU A 188 21.76 -2.94 25.66
CA GLU A 188 20.85 -4.09 25.66
C GLU A 188 19.39 -3.65 25.45
N ILE A 189 18.67 -4.44 24.65
CA ILE A 189 17.24 -4.34 24.45
C ILE A 189 16.59 -5.64 24.92
N ASP A 190 15.58 -5.55 25.78
CA ASP A 190 14.69 -6.64 26.14
C ASP A 190 13.35 -6.54 25.40
N GLU A 191 12.48 -7.54 25.60
CA GLU A 191 11.18 -7.60 24.96
C GLU A 191 10.26 -6.41 25.31
N HIS A 192 10.31 -5.96 26.56
CA HIS A 192 9.50 -4.85 27.04
C HIS A 192 9.95 -3.51 26.44
N ILE A 193 11.26 -3.29 26.37
CA ILE A 193 11.85 -2.11 25.73
C ILE A 193 11.54 -2.11 24.24
N LEU A 194 11.64 -3.27 23.58
CA LEU A 194 11.30 -3.42 22.17
C LEU A 194 9.83 -3.03 21.93
N GLU A 195 8.92 -3.51 22.76
CA GLU A 195 7.50 -3.19 22.68
C GLU A 195 7.20 -1.70 22.87
N GLN A 196 7.94 -1.03 23.73
CA GLN A 196 7.81 0.43 23.94
C GLN A 196 8.37 1.28 22.78
N LEU A 197 9.44 0.80 22.14
CA LEU A 197 10.10 1.51 21.04
C LEU A 197 9.34 1.36 19.73
N MET A 198 8.77 0.20 19.52
CA MET A 198 7.97 -0.02 18.33
C MET A 198 6.71 0.83 18.43
N SER A 199 6.40 1.51 17.34
CA SER A 199 5.06 2.05 17.20
C SER A 199 4.12 0.89 17.47
N PRO A 200 3.15 1.03 18.40
CA PRO A 200 2.26 -0.07 18.68
C PRO A 200 1.85 -0.69 17.36
N SER A 201 1.89 -2.02 17.25
CA SER A 201 1.17 -2.75 16.20
C SER A 201 -0.33 -2.47 16.29
N ASP A 202 -0.71 -1.75 17.31
CA ASP A 202 -1.88 -0.90 17.51
C ASP A 202 -2.00 0.34 16.59
N SER A 203 -1.21 0.45 15.53
CA SER A 203 -1.74 1.02 14.31
C SER A 203 -2.74 -0.01 13.76
N GLY A 204 -3.72 -0.32 14.57
CA GLY A 204 -4.88 -1.06 14.14
C GLY A 204 -5.34 -0.39 12.88
N THR A 205 -5.47 -1.15 11.84
CA THR A 205 -5.96 -0.64 10.57
C THR A 205 -7.42 -0.26 10.77
N ILE A 206 -7.95 0.56 9.90
CA ILE A 206 -9.40 0.81 9.84
C ILE A 206 -10.18 -0.52 9.78
N PHE A 207 -9.56 -1.61 9.31
CA PHE A 207 -10.12 -2.96 9.29
C PHE A 207 -10.12 -3.65 10.65
N ASP A 208 -9.14 -3.37 11.51
CA ASP A 208 -9.15 -3.86 12.90
C ASP A 208 -10.19 -3.11 13.69
N LEU A 209 -10.31 -1.80 13.49
CA LEU A 209 -11.39 -0.99 14.03
C LEU A 209 -12.76 -1.54 13.58
N GLU A 210 -12.94 -1.81 12.29
CA GLU A 210 -14.15 -2.45 11.76
C GLU A 210 -14.43 -3.79 12.44
N ASN A 211 -13.42 -4.63 12.63
CA ASN A 211 -13.58 -5.93 13.29
C ASN A 211 -14.00 -5.77 14.77
N HIS A 212 -13.37 -4.85 15.52
CA HIS A 212 -13.79 -4.57 16.91
C HIS A 212 -15.23 -4.06 16.98
N ILE A 213 -15.61 -3.15 16.10
CA ILE A 213 -16.99 -2.62 16.03
C ILE A 213 -17.99 -3.76 15.76
N LEU A 214 -17.74 -4.54 14.72
CA LEU A 214 -18.67 -5.61 14.29
C LEU A 214 -18.72 -6.80 15.26
N ASN A 215 -17.69 -7.00 16.08
CA ASN A 215 -17.69 -7.99 17.16
C ASN A 215 -18.23 -7.45 18.49
N GLY A 216 -18.57 -6.15 18.57
CA GLY A 216 -19.12 -5.51 19.76
C GLY A 216 -18.11 -5.21 20.86
N ASN A 217 -16.85 -5.21 20.52
CA ASN A 217 -15.79 -4.82 21.43
C ASN A 217 -15.71 -3.30 21.52
N THR A 218 -16.78 -2.66 22.01
CA THR A 218 -16.96 -1.20 22.00
C THR A 218 -15.80 -0.45 22.64
N LYS A 219 -15.30 -0.95 23.78
CA LYS A 219 -14.17 -0.33 24.50
C LYS A 219 -12.91 -0.28 23.64
N GLU A 220 -12.54 -1.42 23.04
CA GLU A 220 -11.37 -1.49 22.16
C GLU A 220 -11.58 -0.73 20.85
N ALA A 221 -12.78 -0.75 20.30
CA ALA A 221 -13.13 0.04 19.12
C ALA A 221 -12.96 1.54 19.38
N LEU A 222 -13.42 2.07 20.51
CA LEU A 222 -13.23 3.48 20.86
C LEU A 222 -11.77 3.81 21.12
N ARG A 223 -11.02 2.95 21.83
CA ARG A 223 -9.59 3.14 22.05
C ARG A 223 -8.82 3.23 20.72
N LEU A 224 -9.05 2.26 19.85
CA LEU A 224 -8.40 2.19 18.55
C LEU A 224 -8.80 3.35 17.64
N TYR A 225 -10.07 3.75 17.67
CA TYR A 225 -10.56 4.91 16.93
C TYR A 225 -9.84 6.20 17.34
N GLN A 226 -9.60 6.44 18.63
CA GLN A 226 -8.86 7.61 19.09
C GLN A 226 -7.42 7.60 18.60
N ILE A 227 -6.74 6.45 18.62
CA ILE A 227 -5.38 6.31 18.09
C ILE A 227 -5.36 6.63 16.59
N LEU A 228 -6.26 6.02 15.81
CA LEU A 228 -6.35 6.24 14.37
C LEU A 228 -6.73 7.68 14.02
N LYS A 229 -7.59 8.32 14.82
CA LYS A 229 -7.97 9.73 14.67
C LYS A 229 -6.77 10.67 14.87
N LEU A 230 -5.88 10.38 15.81
CA LEU A 230 -4.65 11.16 16.04
C LEU A 230 -3.62 10.97 14.90
N GLN A 231 -3.54 9.76 14.35
CA GLN A 231 -2.62 9.43 13.26
C GLN A 231 -3.09 9.98 11.90
N ASN A 232 -4.39 10.06 11.68
CA ASN A 232 -4.98 10.53 10.44
C ASN A 232 -5.40 12.01 10.55
N LYS A 233 -4.57 12.89 10.00
CA LYS A 233 -4.88 14.32 9.93
C LYS A 233 -6.06 14.65 9.00
N ASN A 234 -6.47 13.69 8.15
CA ASN A 234 -7.58 13.87 7.22
C ASN A 234 -8.92 13.51 7.90
N PRO A 235 -9.85 14.46 8.03
CA PRO A 235 -11.18 14.21 8.62
C PRO A 235 -12.04 13.24 7.80
N GLU A 236 -11.72 12.96 6.54
CA GLU A 236 -12.42 11.97 5.70
C GLU A 236 -12.28 10.52 6.20
N PHE A 237 -11.38 10.26 7.16
CA PHE A 237 -11.23 8.97 7.80
C PHE A 237 -12.57 8.46 8.40
N GLN A 238 -13.37 9.32 9.02
CA GLN A 238 -14.67 8.98 9.58
C GLN A 238 -15.68 8.57 8.50
N LEU A 239 -15.66 9.25 7.36
CA LEU A 239 -16.50 8.90 6.21
C LEU A 239 -16.08 7.55 5.60
N SER A 240 -14.77 7.27 5.57
CA SER A 240 -14.25 5.98 5.13
C SER A 240 -14.74 4.85 6.05
N LEU A 241 -14.73 5.06 7.37
CA LEU A 241 -15.26 4.11 8.35
C LEU A 241 -16.75 3.83 8.12
N LEU A 242 -17.54 4.89 7.94
CA LEU A 242 -18.97 4.78 7.64
C LEU A 242 -19.22 3.96 6.37
N GLY A 243 -18.49 4.26 5.29
CA GLY A 243 -18.61 3.55 4.02
C GLY A 243 -18.23 2.07 4.10
N ILE A 244 -17.16 1.73 4.85
CA ILE A 244 -16.70 0.34 5.04
C ILE A 244 -17.77 -0.47 5.80
N LEU A 245 -18.30 0.06 6.90
CA LEU A 245 -19.30 -0.63 7.71
C LEU A 245 -20.62 -0.78 6.95
N SER A 246 -21.12 0.28 6.33
CA SER A 246 -22.35 0.23 5.51
C SER A 246 -22.25 -0.80 4.40
N LYS A 247 -21.12 -0.82 3.66
CA LYS A 247 -20.88 -1.81 2.61
C LYS A 247 -20.89 -3.23 3.14
N LYS A 248 -20.24 -3.50 4.27
CA LYS A 248 -20.14 -4.85 4.83
C LYS A 248 -21.48 -5.36 5.32
N ILE A 249 -22.26 -4.53 6.02
CA ILE A 249 -23.61 -4.86 6.49
C ILE A 249 -24.54 -5.09 5.29
N ALA A 250 -24.50 -4.24 4.27
CA ALA A 250 -25.29 -4.41 3.04
C ALA A 250 -24.94 -5.70 2.29
N VAL A 251 -23.64 -6.06 2.20
CA VAL A 251 -23.22 -7.33 1.61
C VAL A 251 -23.74 -8.52 2.44
N TYR A 252 -23.66 -8.45 3.77
CA TYR A 252 -24.25 -9.48 4.65
C TYR A 252 -25.75 -9.68 4.38
N MET A 253 -26.53 -8.60 4.37
CA MET A 253 -27.97 -8.65 4.17
C MET A 253 -28.34 -9.24 2.80
N LYS A 254 -27.74 -8.74 1.72
CA LYS A 254 -27.96 -9.24 0.36
C LYS A 254 -27.56 -10.71 0.23
N SER A 255 -26.43 -11.08 0.82
CA SER A 255 -25.94 -12.47 0.79
C SER A 255 -26.84 -13.42 1.55
N SER A 256 -27.34 -12.99 2.72
CA SER A 256 -28.28 -13.77 3.52
C SER A 256 -29.61 -14.00 2.78
N TYR A 257 -30.10 -13.00 2.09
CA TYR A 257 -31.27 -13.11 1.24
C TYR A 257 -31.06 -14.11 0.10
N LEU A 258 -29.95 -13.98 -0.66
CA LEU A 258 -29.64 -14.86 -1.78
C LEU A 258 -29.39 -16.32 -1.34
N LEU A 259 -28.77 -16.53 -0.15
CA LEU A 259 -28.62 -17.86 0.44
C LEU A 259 -29.99 -18.52 0.71
N ASN A 260 -30.94 -17.75 1.25
CA ASN A 260 -32.32 -18.23 1.48
C ASN A 260 -33.05 -18.57 0.18
N GLN A 261 -32.64 -17.98 -0.95
CA GLN A 261 -33.13 -18.31 -2.29
C GLN A 261 -32.39 -19.52 -2.92
N GLY A 262 -31.48 -20.18 -2.19
CA GLY A 262 -30.76 -21.36 -2.65
C GLY A 262 -29.53 -21.09 -3.51
N TYR A 263 -29.04 -19.84 -3.57
CA TYR A 263 -27.81 -19.52 -4.30
C TYR A 263 -26.58 -20.03 -3.56
N SER A 264 -25.62 -20.60 -4.30
CA SER A 264 -24.32 -20.98 -3.72
C SER A 264 -23.46 -19.74 -3.41
N GLN A 265 -22.58 -19.85 -2.41
CA GLN A 265 -21.68 -18.74 -2.05
C GLN A 265 -20.81 -18.25 -3.23
N SER A 266 -20.37 -19.16 -4.10
CA SER A 266 -19.60 -18.79 -5.29
C SER A 266 -20.42 -17.96 -6.29
N LYS A 267 -21.71 -18.26 -6.46
CA LYS A 267 -22.62 -17.48 -7.30
C LYS A 267 -22.89 -16.11 -6.68
N ILE A 268 -23.12 -16.06 -5.37
CA ILE A 268 -23.34 -14.81 -4.62
C ILE A 268 -22.12 -13.88 -4.71
N ALA A 269 -20.90 -14.44 -4.57
CA ALA A 269 -19.68 -13.64 -4.67
C ALA A 269 -19.54 -12.98 -6.05
N LYS A 270 -19.92 -13.69 -7.13
CA LYS A 270 -19.95 -13.13 -8.49
C LYS A 270 -21.03 -12.09 -8.67
N GLU A 271 -22.25 -12.39 -8.21
CA GLU A 271 -23.41 -11.49 -8.31
C GLU A 271 -23.18 -10.15 -7.60
N LEU A 272 -22.64 -10.20 -6.39
CA LEU A 272 -22.33 -9.00 -5.59
C LEU A 272 -20.98 -8.36 -5.94
N ASN A 273 -20.24 -8.93 -6.89
CA ASN A 273 -18.89 -8.50 -7.28
C ASN A 273 -17.95 -8.33 -6.07
N VAL A 274 -17.93 -9.34 -5.18
CA VAL A 274 -17.06 -9.34 -4.00
C VAL A 274 -16.14 -10.56 -4.00
N LYS A 275 -14.97 -10.43 -3.39
CA LYS A 275 -14.04 -11.55 -3.22
C LYS A 275 -14.66 -12.61 -2.29
N PRO A 276 -14.46 -13.93 -2.54
CA PRO A 276 -15.02 -15.01 -1.71
C PRO A 276 -14.69 -14.85 -0.21
N PHE A 277 -13.48 -14.45 0.10
CA PHE A 277 -13.05 -14.20 1.48
C PHE A 277 -13.83 -13.04 2.16
N TYR A 278 -14.12 -11.97 1.42
CA TYR A 278 -14.93 -10.85 1.93
C TYR A 278 -16.37 -11.30 2.20
N LEU A 279 -16.93 -12.12 1.30
CA LEU A 279 -18.26 -12.70 1.49
C LEU A 279 -18.32 -13.58 2.75
N THR A 280 -17.34 -14.45 2.96
CA THR A 280 -17.27 -15.30 4.16
C THR A 280 -17.24 -14.48 5.44
N LYS A 281 -16.44 -13.39 5.45
CA LYS A 281 -16.40 -12.45 6.58
C LYS A 281 -17.73 -11.71 6.79
N ALA A 282 -18.40 -11.30 5.72
CA ALA A 282 -19.71 -10.67 5.82
C ALA A 282 -20.76 -11.65 6.38
N LEU A 283 -20.77 -12.88 5.92
CA LEU A 283 -21.72 -13.92 6.40
C LEU A 283 -21.48 -14.32 7.86
N SER A 284 -20.27 -14.15 8.40
CA SER A 284 -19.99 -14.42 9.82
C SER A 284 -20.75 -13.47 10.76
N LEU A 285 -21.23 -12.33 10.26
CA LEU A 285 -22.06 -11.38 11.03
C LEU A 285 -23.40 -12.01 11.49
N LYS A 286 -23.88 -13.08 10.85
CA LYS A 286 -25.06 -13.85 11.26
C LYS A 286 -24.99 -14.32 12.72
N LYS A 287 -23.80 -14.51 13.26
CA LYS A 287 -23.58 -14.92 14.66
C LYS A 287 -23.97 -13.83 15.65
N ARG A 288 -24.01 -12.58 15.22
CA ARG A 288 -24.24 -11.42 16.09
C ARG A 288 -25.48 -10.61 15.72
N TYR A 289 -25.74 -10.41 14.44
CA TYR A 289 -26.83 -9.58 13.95
C TYR A 289 -27.86 -10.41 13.22
N SER A 290 -29.11 -10.26 13.60
CA SER A 290 -30.26 -10.71 12.79
C SER A 290 -30.37 -9.82 11.53
N TYR A 291 -31.17 -10.28 10.58
CA TYR A 291 -31.49 -9.48 9.40
C TYR A 291 -32.13 -8.13 9.75
N GLN A 292 -33.07 -8.14 10.72
CA GLN A 292 -33.79 -6.94 11.14
C GLN A 292 -32.87 -5.92 11.83
N GLU A 293 -31.98 -6.38 12.73
CA GLU A 293 -31.00 -5.53 13.38
C GLU A 293 -30.03 -4.91 12.34
N SER A 294 -29.60 -5.70 11.36
CA SER A 294 -28.75 -5.21 10.28
C SER A 294 -29.42 -4.13 9.43
N LEU A 295 -30.73 -4.28 9.19
CA LEU A 295 -31.52 -3.29 8.47
C LEU A 295 -31.62 -1.98 9.27
N THR A 296 -31.87 -2.07 10.58
CA THR A 296 -31.91 -0.92 11.49
C THR A 296 -30.56 -0.20 11.49
N ILE A 297 -29.46 -0.93 11.68
CA ILE A 297 -28.10 -0.36 11.68
C ILE A 297 -27.80 0.34 10.33
N LEU A 298 -28.13 -0.29 9.20
CA LEU A 298 -27.88 0.30 7.88
C LEU A 298 -28.68 1.60 7.69
N ASN A 299 -29.92 1.64 8.14
CA ASN A 299 -30.74 2.85 8.09
C ASN A 299 -30.18 3.97 8.99
N GLU A 300 -29.69 3.63 10.18
CA GLU A 300 -29.04 4.61 11.06
C GLU A 300 -27.74 5.14 10.47
N LEU A 301 -26.90 4.29 9.87
CA LEU A 301 -25.68 4.72 9.19
C LEU A 301 -26.00 5.65 8.00
N ASN A 302 -27.01 5.33 7.20
CA ASN A 302 -27.47 6.18 6.10
C ASN A 302 -28.02 7.52 6.61
N ASN A 303 -28.76 7.53 7.74
CA ASN A 303 -29.23 8.75 8.37
C ASN A 303 -28.07 9.61 8.92
N MET A 304 -27.01 8.99 9.46
CA MET A 304 -25.81 9.70 9.90
C MET A 304 -25.08 10.35 8.69
N ASP A 305 -24.96 9.65 7.56
CA ASP A 305 -24.40 10.20 6.33
C ASP A 305 -25.19 11.43 5.86
N TYR A 306 -26.52 11.33 5.85
CA TYR A 306 -27.39 12.43 5.47
C TYR A 306 -27.23 13.62 6.41
N ARG A 307 -27.33 13.42 7.73
CA ARG A 307 -27.21 14.47 8.74
C ARG A 307 -25.83 15.13 8.76
N TYR A 308 -24.78 14.38 8.47
CA TYR A 308 -23.46 14.94 8.25
C TYR A 308 -23.45 15.88 7.03
N LYS A 309 -24.01 15.43 5.89
CA LYS A 309 -24.05 16.22 4.65
C LYS A 309 -24.85 17.53 4.74
N ILE A 310 -25.88 17.55 5.57
CA ILE A 310 -26.65 18.79 5.84
C ILE A 310 -26.08 19.61 7.02
N GLY A 311 -24.95 19.20 7.60
CA GLY A 311 -24.26 19.96 8.64
C GLY A 311 -24.78 19.77 10.08
N GLU A 312 -25.76 18.87 10.30
CA GLU A 312 -26.28 18.60 11.64
C GLU A 312 -25.33 17.81 12.55
N ILE A 313 -24.50 16.93 11.96
CA ILE A 313 -23.49 16.17 12.69
C ILE A 313 -22.12 16.68 12.25
N PRO A 314 -21.32 17.26 13.15
CA PRO A 314 -19.96 17.62 12.84
C PRO A 314 -19.08 16.39 12.70
N ILE A 315 -18.12 16.44 11.77
CA ILE A 315 -17.29 15.29 11.40
C ILE A 315 -16.54 14.67 12.59
N TYR A 316 -16.12 15.47 13.56
CA TYR A 316 -15.37 14.99 14.72
C TYR A 316 -16.20 14.10 15.67
N MET A 317 -17.53 14.14 15.61
CA MET A 317 -18.46 13.30 16.38
C MET A 317 -18.88 12.04 15.61
N LEU A 318 -18.80 12.07 14.27
CA LEU A 318 -19.36 11.04 13.40
C LEU A 318 -18.80 9.64 13.72
N GLY A 319 -17.49 9.51 13.92
CA GLY A 319 -16.86 8.21 14.18
C GLY A 319 -17.29 7.57 15.50
N GLU A 320 -17.44 8.34 16.55
CA GLU A 320 -17.91 7.85 17.85
C GLU A 320 -19.37 7.41 17.79
N LEU A 321 -20.23 8.18 17.09
CA LEU A 321 -21.62 7.82 16.87
C LEU A 321 -21.75 6.50 16.09
N ILE A 322 -20.97 6.33 15.02
CA ILE A 322 -20.92 5.09 14.23
C ILE A 322 -20.55 3.89 15.12
N ILE A 323 -19.49 4.03 15.93
CA ILE A 323 -19.02 2.95 16.81
C ILE A 323 -20.11 2.57 17.80
N LEU A 324 -20.71 3.55 18.48
CA LEU A 324 -21.73 3.29 19.48
C LEU A 324 -22.99 2.66 18.88
N THR A 325 -23.42 3.09 17.70
CA THR A 325 -24.58 2.54 17.01
C THR A 325 -24.36 1.08 16.62
N VAL A 326 -23.25 0.78 15.95
CA VAL A 326 -23.01 -0.57 15.43
C VAL A 326 -22.62 -1.55 16.55
N SER A 327 -21.81 -1.11 17.53
CA SER A 327 -21.34 -2.01 18.60
C SER A 327 -22.38 -2.34 19.65
N LYS A 328 -23.40 -1.49 19.89
CA LYS A 328 -24.41 -1.69 20.94
C LYS A 328 -25.62 -2.53 20.51
N SER A 329 -25.77 -2.78 19.20
CA SER A 329 -26.91 -3.59 18.71
C SER A 329 -26.85 -5.01 19.30
N LYS A 330 -27.79 -5.35 20.15
CA LYS A 330 -28.26 -6.66 20.58
C LYS A 330 -29.75 -6.66 20.46
#